data_3a6bc776a5ce67fc290a81c9e0063694
#
_entry.id   3a6bc776a5ce67fc290a81c9e0063694
#
_cell.length_a   1.000
_cell.length_b   1.000
_cell.length_c   1.000
_cell.angle_alpha   90.00
_cell.angle_beta   90.00
_cell.angle_gamma   90.00
#
_symmetry.space_group_name_H-M   'P 1'
#
loop_
_entity.id
_entity.type
_entity.pdbx_description
1 polymer ?
#
loop_
_entity_poly.entity_id
_entity_poly.type
_entity_poly.pdbx_seq_one_letter_code
_entity_poly.pdbx_strand_id
1 'polypeptide(L)'
;WALYQALAAGHNVTRLLTVHPSEDSYMYHVPETQLATLAAESIGIDLIEIDPGDLDASEATDSAAQGDAELEPLEAALTALADETDLAGVTAGAIESEFQTTRIQGMCDRLGIDLFAPLWQRDPEALAAEMLDTGFEITILQVAAYGLDESWLGRTLDADAIDDLRELNTEY
;
A
#
# COMPACT_ATOMS: atom_id res chain seq x y z
N TRP A 1 -4.76 5.24 -4.51
CA TRP A 1 -5.93 4.68 -5.23
C TRP A 1 -6.82 3.87 -4.30
N ALA A 2 -6.28 2.97 -3.47
CA ALA A 2 -7.11 2.17 -2.54
C ALA A 2 -7.99 3.03 -1.63
N LEU A 3 -7.48 4.13 -1.08
CA LEU A 3 -8.27 5.11 -0.32
C LEU A 3 -9.41 5.69 -1.16
N TYR A 4 -9.13 6.11 -2.40
CA TYR A 4 -10.16 6.63 -3.29
C TYR A 4 -11.27 5.59 -3.51
N GLN A 5 -10.91 4.33 -3.76
CA GLN A 5 -11.86 3.24 -3.94
C GLN A 5 -12.70 2.99 -2.68
N ALA A 6 -12.10 3.06 -1.50
CA ALA A 6 -12.83 2.93 -0.24
C ALA A 6 -13.87 4.05 -0.06
N LEU A 7 -13.47 5.30 -0.31
CA LEU A 7 -14.38 6.44 -0.23
C LEU A 7 -15.49 6.35 -1.28
N ALA A 8 -15.17 5.95 -2.51
CA ALA A 8 -16.15 5.75 -3.58
C ALA A 8 -17.13 4.61 -3.30
N ALA A 9 -16.70 3.57 -2.57
CA ALA A 9 -17.56 2.49 -2.08
C ALA A 9 -18.45 2.91 -0.89
N GLY A 10 -18.29 4.14 -0.38
CA GLY A 10 -19.09 4.68 0.71
C GLY A 10 -18.56 4.36 2.11
N HIS A 11 -17.31 3.86 2.22
CA HIS A 11 -16.68 3.67 3.53
C HIS A 11 -16.33 5.01 4.16
N ASN A 12 -16.54 5.11 5.47
CA ASN A 12 -16.13 6.27 6.26
C ASN A 12 -14.70 6.06 6.75
N VAL A 13 -13.72 6.56 5.99
CA VAL A 13 -12.30 6.44 6.36
C VAL A 13 -11.97 7.50 7.41
N THR A 14 -11.68 7.09 8.62
CA THR A 14 -11.46 7.96 9.77
C THR A 14 -9.98 8.14 10.13
N ARG A 15 -9.13 7.20 9.72
CA ARG A 15 -7.69 7.22 10.00
C ARG A 15 -6.90 6.68 8.82
N LEU A 16 -5.71 7.23 8.63
CA LEU A 16 -4.65 6.65 7.82
C LEU A 16 -3.61 6.05 8.76
N LEU A 17 -3.03 4.93 8.39
CA LEU A 17 -1.96 4.30 9.15
C LEU A 17 -0.74 4.12 8.23
N THR A 18 0.44 4.48 8.73
CA THR A 18 1.71 4.19 8.07
C THR A 18 2.65 3.51 9.05
N VAL A 19 3.33 2.48 8.58
CA VAL A 19 4.38 1.80 9.34
C VAL A 19 5.71 2.25 8.77
N HIS A 20 6.66 2.63 9.65
CA HIS A 20 8.03 2.96 9.27
C HIS A 20 8.88 1.67 9.28
N PRO A 21 9.05 1.00 8.13
CA PRO A 21 9.70 -0.30 8.10
C PRO A 21 11.22 -0.18 8.25
N SER A 22 11.86 -1.30 8.64
CA SER A 22 13.30 -1.49 8.46
C SER A 22 13.67 -1.60 6.97
N GLU A 23 14.95 -1.41 6.64
CA GLU A 23 15.45 -1.50 5.25
C GLU A 23 15.18 -2.87 4.60
N ASP A 24 15.10 -3.94 5.40
CA ASP A 24 14.93 -5.33 4.95
C ASP A 24 13.49 -5.85 5.14
N SER A 25 12.49 -4.98 5.19
CA SER A 25 11.10 -5.38 5.41
C SER A 25 10.52 -6.21 4.26
N TYR A 26 9.84 -7.30 4.59
CA TYR A 26 9.05 -8.11 3.64
C TYR A 26 7.62 -7.60 3.46
N MET A 27 7.08 -6.94 4.51
CA MET A 27 5.69 -6.48 4.50
C MET A 27 5.53 -5.08 3.92
N TYR A 28 6.54 -4.22 4.11
CA TYR A 28 6.41 -2.80 3.78
C TYR A 28 7.54 -2.36 2.84
N HIS A 29 7.20 -1.52 1.88
CA HIS A 29 8.18 -0.86 1.03
C HIS A 29 8.57 0.50 1.60
N VAL A 30 9.86 0.82 1.54
CA VAL A 30 10.51 1.89 2.29
C VAL A 30 10.56 3.28 1.63
N PRO A 31 10.15 3.57 0.40
CA PRO A 31 10.40 4.92 -0.07
C PRO A 31 9.47 5.93 0.61
N GLU A 32 10.10 6.88 1.33
CA GLU A 32 9.48 8.16 1.70
C GLU A 32 8.21 8.07 2.56
N THR A 33 8.16 7.15 3.56
CA THR A 33 7.02 7.06 4.50
C THR A 33 6.73 8.39 5.21
N GLN A 34 7.76 9.25 5.37
CA GLN A 34 7.58 10.62 5.88
C GLN A 34 6.68 11.50 4.99
N LEU A 35 6.47 11.16 3.72
CA LEU A 35 5.50 11.86 2.87
C LEU A 35 4.05 11.50 3.22
N ALA A 36 3.82 10.44 4.00
CA ALA A 36 2.48 10.06 4.45
C ALA A 36 1.82 11.17 5.27
N THR A 37 2.60 11.90 6.08
CA THR A 37 2.11 13.08 6.84
C THR A 37 1.59 14.17 5.91
N LEU A 38 2.34 14.52 4.88
CA LEU A 38 1.92 15.53 3.91
C LEU A 38 0.68 15.09 3.12
N ALA A 39 0.60 13.80 2.77
CA ALA A 39 -0.56 13.23 2.10
C ALA A 39 -1.80 13.29 3.02
N ALA A 40 -1.66 12.92 4.28
CA ALA A 40 -2.72 12.97 5.27
C ALA A 40 -3.25 14.40 5.48
N GLU A 41 -2.35 15.37 5.63
CA GLU A 41 -2.70 16.80 5.74
C GLU A 41 -3.45 17.30 4.49
N SER A 42 -2.99 16.93 3.30
CA SER A 42 -3.62 17.32 2.04
C SER A 42 -5.03 16.72 1.87
N ILE A 43 -5.23 15.50 2.34
CA ILE A 43 -6.52 14.78 2.25
C ILE A 43 -7.46 15.19 3.40
N GLY A 44 -6.91 15.62 4.53
CA GLY A 44 -7.68 16.00 5.72
C GLY A 44 -8.15 14.81 6.55
N ILE A 45 -7.40 13.69 6.54
CA ILE A 45 -7.65 12.51 7.37
C ILE A 45 -6.45 12.33 8.30
N ASP A 46 -6.72 12.16 9.59
CA ASP A 46 -5.66 11.98 10.60
C ASP A 46 -4.79 10.76 10.31
N LEU A 47 -3.47 10.91 10.48
CA LEU A 47 -2.48 9.85 10.32
C LEU A 47 -2.05 9.29 11.68
N ILE A 48 -1.96 7.98 11.76
CA ILE A 48 -1.28 7.26 12.83
C ILE A 48 0.03 6.73 12.26
N GLU A 49 1.15 7.21 12.79
CA GLU A 49 2.48 6.72 12.45
C GLU A 49 2.86 5.61 13.44
N ILE A 50 3.28 4.48 12.90
CA ILE A 50 3.62 3.29 13.65
C ILE A 50 5.11 3.06 13.51
N ASP A 51 5.83 3.23 14.61
CA ASP A 51 7.22 2.86 14.73
C ASP A 51 7.28 1.38 15.18
N PRO A 52 7.83 0.47 14.37
CA PRO A 52 7.93 -0.93 14.76
C PRO A 52 8.87 -1.17 15.95
N GLY A 53 9.64 -0.15 16.38
CA GLY A 53 10.65 -0.29 17.43
C GLY A 53 11.81 -1.16 16.96
N ASP A 54 12.56 -1.69 17.93
CA ASP A 54 13.63 -2.65 17.70
C ASP A 54 13.03 -4.06 17.45
N LEU A 55 12.27 -4.22 16.35
CA LEU A 55 11.93 -5.56 15.89
C LEU A 55 13.24 -6.25 15.50
N ASP A 56 13.70 -7.14 16.35
CA ASP A 56 14.88 -7.94 16.04
C ASP A 56 14.53 -9.02 15.00
N ALA A 57 14.44 -8.57 13.75
CA ALA A 57 14.21 -9.45 12.59
C ALA A 57 15.28 -10.57 12.48
N SER A 58 16.40 -10.43 13.21
CA SER A 58 17.47 -11.44 13.27
C SER A 58 17.04 -12.72 13.98
N GLU A 59 16.00 -12.70 14.80
CA GLU A 59 15.41 -13.88 15.43
C GLU A 59 14.42 -14.63 14.54
N ALA A 60 13.98 -14.02 13.42
CA ALA A 60 13.09 -14.69 12.49
C ALA A 60 13.79 -15.85 11.78
N THR A 61 13.18 -17.03 11.84
CA THR A 61 13.74 -18.24 11.27
C THR A 61 13.60 -18.33 9.75
N ASP A 62 12.66 -17.57 9.19
CA ASP A 62 12.37 -17.45 7.76
C ASP A 62 11.57 -16.18 7.43
N SER A 63 11.33 -15.92 6.15
CA SER A 63 10.58 -14.76 5.67
C SER A 63 9.12 -14.73 6.17
N ALA A 64 8.54 -15.88 6.45
CA ALA A 64 7.17 -15.98 6.94
C ALA A 64 7.09 -15.45 8.39
N ALA A 65 8.00 -15.94 9.25
CA ALA A 65 8.09 -15.50 10.65
C ALA A 65 8.42 -14.01 10.74
N GLN A 66 9.30 -13.51 9.85
CA GLN A 66 9.60 -12.08 9.79
C GLN A 66 8.39 -11.25 9.40
N GLY A 67 7.67 -11.64 8.33
CA GLY A 67 6.47 -10.92 7.90
C GLY A 67 5.35 -10.93 8.95
N ASP A 68 5.24 -11.99 9.74
CA ASP A 68 4.27 -12.06 10.84
C ASP A 68 4.69 -11.12 11.98
N ALA A 69 5.97 -11.07 12.35
CA ALA A 69 6.50 -10.14 13.36
C ALA A 69 6.35 -8.67 12.92
N GLU A 70 6.58 -8.37 11.65
CA GLU A 70 6.44 -7.00 11.11
C GLU A 70 5.00 -6.48 11.18
N LEU A 71 3.99 -7.36 11.27
CA LEU A 71 2.58 -6.96 11.44
C LEU A 71 2.19 -6.67 12.89
N GLU A 72 2.92 -7.18 13.88
CA GLU A 72 2.55 -7.02 15.30
C GLU A 72 2.32 -5.55 15.72
N PRO A 73 3.16 -4.57 15.32
CA PRO A 73 2.93 -3.17 15.66
C PRO A 73 1.66 -2.60 15.02
N LEU A 74 1.35 -3.01 13.78
CA LEU A 74 0.11 -2.62 13.10
C LEU A 74 -1.11 -3.23 13.79
N GLU A 75 -1.06 -4.50 14.14
CA GLU A 75 -2.14 -5.19 14.86
C GLU A 75 -2.39 -4.56 16.24
N ALA A 76 -1.33 -4.19 16.96
CA ALA A 76 -1.45 -3.49 18.23
C ALA A 76 -2.11 -2.11 18.08
N ALA A 77 -1.72 -1.35 17.06
CA ALA A 77 -2.33 -0.05 16.78
C ALA A 77 -3.81 -0.16 16.39
N LEU A 78 -4.16 -1.16 15.58
CA LEU A 78 -5.55 -1.43 15.21
C LEU A 78 -6.38 -1.92 16.39
N THR A 79 -5.80 -2.73 17.29
CA THR A 79 -6.45 -3.16 18.54
C THR A 79 -6.79 -1.94 19.40
N ALA A 80 -5.83 -1.05 19.62
CA ALA A 80 -6.06 0.17 20.39
C ALA A 80 -7.14 1.06 19.75
N LEU A 81 -7.12 1.18 18.41
CA LEU A 81 -8.12 1.94 17.68
C LEU A 81 -9.52 1.31 17.78
N ALA A 82 -9.63 -0.02 17.74
CA ALA A 82 -10.87 -0.75 17.88
C ALA A 82 -11.47 -0.60 19.30
N ASP A 83 -10.63 -0.49 20.33
CA ASP A 83 -11.09 -0.23 21.70
C ASP A 83 -11.67 1.18 21.87
N GLU A 84 -11.24 2.14 21.06
CA GLU A 84 -11.68 3.54 21.13
C GLU A 84 -12.81 3.86 20.15
N THR A 85 -12.98 3.08 19.10
CA THR A 85 -13.90 3.35 18.00
C THR A 85 -14.63 2.08 17.55
N ASP A 86 -15.74 2.25 16.84
CA ASP A 86 -16.41 1.14 16.14
C ASP A 86 -15.69 0.86 14.81
N LEU A 87 -14.50 0.24 14.90
CA LEU A 87 -13.66 -0.08 13.74
C LEU A 87 -14.26 -1.25 12.96
N ALA A 88 -14.82 -0.97 11.79
CA ALA A 88 -15.45 -1.98 10.94
C ALA A 88 -14.45 -2.74 10.06
N GLY A 89 -13.35 -2.09 9.66
CA GLY A 89 -12.39 -2.73 8.76
C GLY A 89 -11.18 -1.88 8.42
N VAL A 90 -10.31 -2.47 7.62
CA VAL A 90 -9.07 -1.88 7.09
C VAL A 90 -9.09 -1.90 5.57
N THR A 91 -8.58 -0.84 4.94
CA THR A 91 -8.33 -0.81 3.50
C THR A 91 -6.84 -1.00 3.23
N ALA A 92 -6.49 -1.95 2.38
CA ALA A 92 -5.12 -2.21 1.94
C ALA A 92 -4.97 -2.06 0.42
N GLY A 93 -3.82 -1.54 -0.01
CA GLY A 93 -3.51 -1.29 -1.42
C GLY A 93 -2.71 -2.39 -2.12
N ALA A 94 -2.64 -3.61 -1.55
CA ALA A 94 -1.95 -4.73 -2.17
C ALA A 94 -2.59 -5.12 -3.50
N ILE A 95 -1.77 -5.33 -4.54
CA ILE A 95 -2.22 -5.70 -5.89
C ILE A 95 -2.00 -7.19 -6.15
N GLU A 96 -0.76 -7.70 -6.01
CA GLU A 96 -0.40 -9.07 -6.41
C GLU A 96 0.27 -9.88 -5.30
N SER A 97 0.69 -9.26 -4.19
CA SER A 97 1.42 -9.93 -3.13
C SER A 97 0.51 -10.80 -2.26
N GLU A 98 0.39 -12.09 -2.58
CA GLU A 98 -0.28 -13.06 -1.71
C GLU A 98 0.33 -13.09 -0.31
N PHE A 99 1.65 -12.90 -0.21
CA PHE A 99 2.37 -12.85 1.05
C PHE A 99 1.80 -11.77 1.98
N GLN A 100 1.64 -10.55 1.46
CA GLN A 100 1.10 -9.42 2.21
C GLN A 100 -0.40 -9.60 2.50
N THR A 101 -1.19 -9.90 1.46
CA THR A 101 -2.65 -9.95 1.59
C THR A 101 -3.12 -11.04 2.54
N THR A 102 -2.52 -12.23 2.48
CA THR A 102 -2.87 -13.34 3.39
C THR A 102 -2.60 -12.98 4.85
N ARG A 103 -1.49 -12.29 5.13
CA ARG A 103 -1.14 -11.87 6.48
C ARG A 103 -2.04 -10.77 7.02
N ILE A 104 -2.32 -9.78 6.19
CA ILE A 104 -3.26 -8.69 6.57
C ILE A 104 -4.66 -9.28 6.80
N GLN A 105 -5.12 -10.21 5.96
CA GLN A 105 -6.40 -10.90 6.16
C GLN A 105 -6.42 -11.66 7.49
N GLY A 106 -5.37 -12.45 7.77
CA GLY A 106 -5.26 -13.17 9.04
C GLY A 106 -5.26 -12.26 10.27
N MET A 107 -4.65 -11.10 10.17
CA MET A 107 -4.70 -10.06 11.21
C MET A 107 -6.14 -9.53 11.37
N CYS A 108 -6.81 -9.17 10.29
CA CYS A 108 -8.19 -8.70 10.33
C CYS A 108 -9.13 -9.76 10.92
N ASP A 109 -8.95 -11.04 10.57
CA ASP A 109 -9.73 -12.15 11.12
C ASP A 109 -9.54 -12.29 12.63
N ARG A 110 -8.32 -12.12 13.16
CA ARG A 110 -8.05 -12.14 14.61
C ARG A 110 -8.72 -10.97 15.34
N LEU A 111 -8.76 -9.81 14.71
CA LEU A 111 -9.39 -8.61 15.25
C LEU A 111 -10.92 -8.59 15.07
N GLY A 112 -11.47 -9.50 14.25
CA GLY A 112 -12.90 -9.54 13.96
C GLY A 112 -13.38 -8.35 13.11
N ILE A 113 -12.52 -7.80 12.24
CA ILE A 113 -12.80 -6.69 11.34
C ILE A 113 -12.64 -7.11 9.88
N ASP A 114 -13.23 -6.35 8.95
CA ASP A 114 -13.18 -6.66 7.53
C ASP A 114 -11.90 -6.12 6.86
N LEU A 115 -11.38 -6.85 5.86
CA LEU A 115 -10.36 -6.36 4.93
C LEU A 115 -11.02 -5.90 3.62
N PHE A 116 -10.86 -4.63 3.27
CA PHE A 116 -11.20 -4.12 1.95
C PHE A 116 -9.92 -3.91 1.13
N ALA A 117 -9.64 -4.84 0.21
CA ALA A 117 -8.49 -4.81 -0.69
C ALA A 117 -8.94 -4.60 -2.16
N PRO A 118 -9.33 -3.38 -2.55
CA PRO A 118 -10.00 -3.12 -3.83
C PRO A 118 -9.11 -3.31 -5.05
N LEU A 119 -7.80 -3.43 -4.86
CA LEU A 119 -6.83 -3.58 -5.94
C LEU A 119 -6.35 -5.03 -6.09
N TRP A 120 -6.75 -5.90 -5.17
CA TRP A 120 -6.27 -7.28 -5.10
C TRP A 120 -6.57 -8.06 -6.37
N GLN A 121 -5.53 -8.66 -6.98
CA GLN A 121 -5.56 -9.43 -8.22
C GLN A 121 -6.17 -8.70 -9.42
N ARG A 122 -6.17 -7.38 -9.38
CA ARG A 122 -6.57 -6.59 -10.53
C ARG A 122 -5.41 -6.39 -11.48
N ASP A 123 -5.73 -6.34 -12.75
CA ASP A 123 -4.75 -6.05 -13.80
C ASP A 123 -4.14 -4.65 -13.61
N PRO A 124 -2.80 -4.52 -13.51
CA PRO A 124 -2.14 -3.24 -13.23
C PRO A 124 -2.40 -2.19 -14.32
N GLU A 125 -2.48 -2.61 -15.58
CA GLU A 125 -2.73 -1.70 -16.70
C GLU A 125 -4.18 -1.16 -16.63
N ALA A 126 -5.14 -2.03 -16.35
CA ALA A 126 -6.52 -1.60 -16.16
C ALA A 126 -6.67 -0.65 -14.98
N LEU A 127 -5.92 -0.88 -13.87
CA LEU A 127 -5.89 0.03 -12.73
C LEU A 127 -5.32 1.40 -13.13
N ALA A 128 -4.23 1.44 -13.89
CA ALA A 128 -3.64 2.69 -14.36
C ALA A 128 -4.62 3.47 -15.26
N ALA A 129 -5.27 2.78 -16.19
CA ALA A 129 -6.27 3.39 -17.07
C ALA A 129 -7.45 3.98 -16.27
N GLU A 130 -7.98 3.24 -15.28
CA GLU A 130 -9.04 3.74 -14.40
C GLU A 130 -8.63 4.98 -13.59
N MET A 131 -7.38 5.04 -13.11
CA MET A 131 -6.87 6.22 -12.43
C MET A 131 -6.88 7.43 -13.35
N LEU A 132 -6.39 7.28 -14.59
CA LEU A 132 -6.36 8.35 -15.58
C LEU A 132 -7.79 8.80 -15.96
N ASP A 133 -8.71 7.87 -16.22
CA ASP A 133 -10.11 8.15 -16.54
C ASP A 133 -10.83 8.89 -15.39
N THR A 134 -10.39 8.64 -14.16
CA THR A 134 -10.92 9.33 -12.96
C THR A 134 -10.32 10.74 -12.80
N GLY A 135 -9.28 11.09 -13.56
CA GLY A 135 -8.63 12.40 -13.56
C GLY A 135 -7.42 12.51 -12.64
N PHE A 136 -6.81 11.38 -12.25
CA PHE A 136 -5.54 11.43 -11.53
C PHE A 136 -4.40 11.84 -12.46
N GLU A 137 -3.57 12.74 -12.00
CA GLU A 137 -2.29 13.08 -12.62
C GLU A 137 -1.19 12.25 -11.96
N ILE A 138 -0.55 11.38 -12.74
CA ILE A 138 0.44 10.43 -12.23
C ILE A 138 1.79 10.76 -12.82
N THR A 139 2.80 10.96 -11.98
CA THR A 139 4.18 11.23 -12.39
C THR A 139 5.06 10.05 -12.02
N ILE A 140 5.90 9.59 -12.97
CA ILE A 140 6.86 8.51 -12.76
C ILE A 140 8.05 9.06 -11.98
N LEU A 141 8.28 8.53 -10.78
CA LEU A 141 9.35 8.96 -9.89
C LEU A 141 10.53 7.99 -9.84
N GLN A 142 10.31 6.73 -10.19
CA GLN A 142 11.32 5.69 -10.16
C GLN A 142 11.08 4.66 -11.26
N VAL A 143 12.15 4.10 -11.77
CA VAL A 143 12.15 3.01 -12.74
C VAL A 143 13.06 1.88 -12.25
N ALA A 144 12.60 0.62 -12.40
CA ALA A 144 13.32 -0.56 -11.92
C ALA A 144 13.14 -1.79 -12.83
N ALA A 145 12.59 -1.61 -14.03
CA ALA A 145 12.35 -2.70 -14.97
C ALA A 145 13.25 -2.58 -16.22
N TYR A 146 13.48 -3.69 -16.89
CA TYR A 146 14.20 -3.71 -18.16
C TYR A 146 13.49 -2.86 -19.21
N GLY A 147 14.30 -2.11 -20.00
CA GLY A 147 13.78 -1.22 -21.03
C GLY A 147 13.38 0.18 -20.53
N LEU A 148 13.29 0.38 -19.22
CA LEU A 148 13.06 1.70 -18.61
C LEU A 148 14.39 2.34 -18.22
N ASP A 149 14.58 3.59 -18.63
CA ASP A 149 15.75 4.40 -18.32
C ASP A 149 15.37 5.77 -17.69
N GLU A 150 16.36 6.62 -17.50
CA GLU A 150 16.17 7.93 -16.86
C GLU A 150 15.21 8.85 -17.63
N SER A 151 14.96 8.60 -18.93
CA SER A 151 14.02 9.42 -19.71
C SER A 151 12.56 9.29 -19.25
N TRP A 152 12.26 8.24 -18.50
CA TRP A 152 10.95 8.03 -17.90
C TRP A 152 10.72 8.84 -16.62
N LEU A 153 11.79 9.30 -15.96
CA LEU A 153 11.69 10.04 -14.71
C LEU A 153 11.07 11.42 -14.95
N GLY A 154 10.04 11.74 -14.18
CA GLY A 154 9.29 12.98 -14.32
C GLY A 154 8.28 12.99 -15.47
N ARG A 155 8.20 11.94 -16.26
CA ARG A 155 7.19 11.78 -17.30
C ARG A 155 5.81 11.58 -16.64
N THR A 156 4.79 12.21 -17.21
CA THR A 156 3.39 11.91 -16.83
C THR A 156 2.99 10.56 -17.39
N LEU A 157 2.38 9.72 -16.57
CA LEU A 157 1.74 8.50 -17.04
C LEU A 157 0.41 8.90 -17.69
N ASP A 158 0.38 8.89 -19.00
CA ASP A 158 -0.78 9.16 -19.85
C ASP A 158 -1.03 7.97 -20.78
N ALA A 159 -1.97 8.08 -21.70
CA ALA A 159 -2.29 7.00 -22.64
C ALA A 159 -1.09 6.63 -23.53
N ASP A 160 -0.31 7.62 -23.97
CA ASP A 160 0.88 7.39 -24.78
C ASP A 160 1.95 6.66 -23.98
N ALA A 161 2.14 7.01 -22.70
CA ALA A 161 3.06 6.31 -21.81
C ALA A 161 2.63 4.86 -21.55
N ILE A 162 1.34 4.60 -21.42
CA ILE A 162 0.82 3.22 -21.28
C ILE A 162 1.08 2.42 -22.56
N ASP A 163 0.89 3.00 -23.74
CA ASP A 163 1.16 2.33 -25.01
C ASP A 163 2.65 2.00 -25.17
N ASP A 164 3.54 2.94 -24.82
CA ASP A 164 4.99 2.71 -24.78
C ASP A 164 5.38 1.56 -23.82
N LEU A 165 4.74 1.50 -22.63
CA LEU A 165 4.96 0.41 -21.66
C LEU A 165 4.51 -0.95 -22.20
N ARG A 166 3.40 -1.01 -22.95
CA ARG A 166 2.95 -2.24 -23.62
C ARG A 166 3.95 -2.71 -24.67
N GLU A 167 4.50 -1.79 -25.46
CA GLU A 167 5.52 -2.13 -26.45
C GLU A 167 6.76 -2.71 -25.75
N LEU A 168 7.26 -2.07 -24.70
CA LEU A 168 8.37 -2.59 -23.91
C LEU A 168 8.10 -3.97 -23.32
N ASN A 169 6.91 -4.21 -22.77
CA ASN A 169 6.53 -5.51 -22.18
C ASN A 169 6.44 -6.64 -23.23
N THR A 170 6.32 -6.31 -24.51
CA THR A 170 6.37 -7.32 -25.59
C THR A 170 7.81 -7.64 -26.06
N GLU A 171 8.76 -6.75 -25.77
CA GLU A 171 10.16 -6.88 -26.16
C GLU A 171 10.98 -7.64 -25.10
N TYR A 172 10.63 -7.52 -23.83
CA TYR A 172 11.32 -8.10 -22.66
C TYR A 172 10.44 -9.07 -21.88
#